data_f86ca7b86a9d97d50f2a985b24c80aa3
#
_entry.id   f86ca7b86a9d97d50f2a985b24c80aa3
#
_cell.length_a   1.000
_cell.length_b   1.000
_cell.length_c   1.000
_cell.angle_alpha   90.00
_cell.angle_beta   90.00
_cell.angle_gamma   90.00
#
_symmetry.space_group_name_H-M   'P 1'
#
loop_
_entity.id
_entity.type
_entity.pdbx_description
1 polymer ?
#
loop_
_entity_poly.entity_id
_entity_poly.type
_entity_poly.pdbx_seq_one_letter_code
_entity_poly.pdbx_strand_id
1 'polypeptide(L)'
;MLLKTASPKTWTRKHLLTIEELSLAEIAQIHATAAAFKTMLQGSAKRIPGLQGKTIVNLFLEPSTRTRLAFEMAAKRLGADVISFDAAASSTQKGETLRDTAQNIQALNADMIVLRHAASGSPLYLSRLLDIPVINAGDGAHEHPTQGLLDTFTMMERLGSVRGRKVVILGDILFSRVARSNIHALTKLGAAVTLVGPSTLVPGWFREFGVVVSHDLKSALADAEVVMLLRIQHERQVSSHFPSLGEYTSMFGLNKTRASWLNPRALIMHPGPINRGVEIDSELADGPNSVILEQVTNGIAVRMAVLFLCAGGRPEAIAAAN
;
A
#
# COMPACT_ATOMS: atom_id res chain seq x y z
N MET A 1 -17.72 7.82 15.81
CA MET A 1 -17.72 9.30 15.78
C MET A 1 -16.60 9.73 14.86
N LEU A 2 -16.89 9.88 13.56
CA LEU A 2 -15.92 10.33 12.54
C LEU A 2 -15.44 11.72 12.97
N LEU A 3 -14.12 11.90 12.96
CA LEU A 3 -13.49 13.19 13.25
C LEU A 3 -14.19 14.28 12.42
N LYS A 4 -14.95 15.17 13.10
CA LYS A 4 -15.28 16.49 12.56
C LYS A 4 -13.97 17.27 12.49
N THR A 5 -13.22 17.05 11.45
CA THR A 5 -12.06 17.86 11.11
C THR A 5 -12.54 19.04 10.26
N ALA A 6 -11.86 20.18 10.46
CA ALA A 6 -12.03 21.42 9.69
C ALA A 6 -12.26 21.13 8.20
N SER A 7 -13.03 22.00 7.54
CA SER A 7 -13.32 21.94 6.08
C SER A 7 -12.12 21.41 5.30
N PRO A 8 -12.30 20.42 4.43
CA PRO A 8 -11.17 19.81 3.74
C PRO A 8 -10.42 20.90 2.99
N LYS A 9 -9.14 21.08 3.34
CA LYS A 9 -8.25 21.90 2.52
C LYS A 9 -8.27 21.27 1.12
N THR A 10 -8.44 22.10 0.09
CA THR A 10 -8.41 21.68 -1.30
C THR A 10 -7.17 20.81 -1.53
N TRP A 11 -7.33 19.63 -2.15
CA TRP A 11 -6.19 18.79 -2.54
C TRP A 11 -5.29 19.55 -3.49
N THR A 12 -4.01 19.64 -3.17
CA THR A 12 -3.05 20.45 -3.94
C THR A 12 -1.89 19.62 -4.53
N ARG A 13 -1.79 18.33 -4.14
CA ARG A 13 -0.69 17.49 -4.63
C ARG A 13 -0.97 16.99 -6.03
N LYS A 14 -0.02 17.21 -6.90
CA LYS A 14 0.01 16.66 -8.26
C LYS A 14 0.45 15.19 -8.27
N HIS A 15 1.37 14.80 -7.41
CA HIS A 15 1.98 13.48 -7.35
C HIS A 15 1.66 12.79 -6.02
N LEU A 16 1.65 11.44 -6.03
CA LEU A 16 1.72 10.65 -4.81
C LEU A 16 3.02 9.82 -4.83
N LEU A 17 4.05 10.29 -4.14
CA LEU A 17 5.38 9.69 -4.17
C LEU A 17 5.65 8.85 -2.92
N THR A 18 5.32 9.38 -1.73
CA THR A 18 5.55 8.77 -0.42
C THR A 18 4.37 9.03 0.52
N ILE A 19 4.22 8.22 1.58
CA ILE A 19 3.37 8.56 2.73
C ILE A 19 4.11 9.48 3.69
N GLU A 20 5.43 9.39 3.73
CA GLU A 20 6.25 10.24 4.57
C GLU A 20 5.93 11.73 4.40
N GLU A 21 5.68 12.18 3.18
CA GLU A 21 5.35 13.58 2.87
C GLU A 21 3.87 13.95 3.11
N LEU A 22 2.98 12.98 3.25
CA LEU A 22 1.55 13.27 3.46
C LEU A 22 1.28 13.78 4.87
N SER A 23 0.47 14.82 4.96
CA SER A 23 -0.13 15.25 6.22
C SER A 23 -1.29 14.34 6.65
N LEU A 24 -1.66 14.39 7.94
CA LEU A 24 -2.86 13.70 8.45
C LEU A 24 -4.13 14.10 7.70
N ALA A 25 -4.25 15.38 7.33
CA ALA A 25 -5.41 15.88 6.59
C ALA A 25 -5.49 15.27 5.17
N GLU A 26 -4.36 15.11 4.50
CA GLU A 26 -4.29 14.48 3.17
C GLU A 26 -4.60 12.99 3.23
N ILE A 27 -4.08 12.27 4.24
CA ILE A 27 -4.44 10.87 4.48
C ILE A 27 -5.95 10.74 4.74
N ALA A 28 -6.51 11.59 5.59
CA ALA A 28 -7.94 11.60 5.89
C ALA A 28 -8.78 11.90 4.64
N GLN A 29 -8.33 12.82 3.77
CA GLN A 29 -9.01 13.16 2.53
C GLN A 29 -9.00 11.98 1.54
N ILE A 30 -7.86 11.29 1.39
CA ILE A 30 -7.79 10.07 0.56
C ILE A 30 -8.75 9.01 1.09
N HIS A 31 -8.76 8.76 2.41
CA HIS A 31 -9.65 7.76 3.03
C HIS A 31 -11.13 8.14 2.87
N ALA A 32 -11.50 9.40 3.07
CA ALA A 32 -12.88 9.86 2.88
C ALA A 32 -13.33 9.71 1.41
N THR A 33 -12.47 10.08 0.46
CA THR A 33 -12.73 9.91 -0.97
C THR A 33 -12.84 8.43 -1.35
N ALA A 34 -12.00 7.58 -0.79
CA ALA A 34 -12.06 6.13 -1.00
C ALA A 34 -13.36 5.52 -0.44
N ALA A 35 -13.81 5.96 0.74
CA ALA A 35 -15.07 5.53 1.32
C ALA A 35 -16.26 5.89 0.43
N ALA A 36 -16.28 7.12 -0.11
CA ALA A 36 -17.32 7.55 -1.06
C ALA A 36 -17.33 6.67 -2.32
N PHE A 37 -16.18 6.43 -2.93
CA PHE A 37 -16.08 5.53 -4.09
C PHE A 37 -16.48 4.10 -3.75
N LYS A 38 -16.09 3.57 -2.60
CA LYS A 38 -16.47 2.22 -2.17
C LYS A 38 -18.00 2.10 -2.06
N THR A 39 -18.67 3.07 -1.46
CA THR A 39 -20.13 3.11 -1.35
C THR A 39 -20.81 3.12 -2.72
N MET A 40 -20.34 3.97 -3.64
CA MET A 40 -20.88 4.02 -5.00
C MET A 40 -20.70 2.69 -5.76
N LEU A 41 -19.57 2.00 -5.57
CA LEU A 41 -19.29 0.72 -6.22
C LEU A 41 -20.13 -0.45 -5.66
N GLN A 42 -20.65 -0.33 -4.44
CA GLN A 42 -21.60 -1.28 -3.87
C GLN A 42 -23.00 -1.14 -4.46
N GLY A 43 -23.32 0.01 -5.05
CA GLY A 43 -24.55 0.25 -5.80
C GLY A 43 -24.54 -0.34 -7.20
N SER A 44 -25.51 0.07 -8.03
CA SER A 44 -25.63 -0.38 -9.44
C SER A 44 -24.57 0.19 -10.37
N ALA A 45 -23.93 1.31 -10.00
CA ALA A 45 -22.94 2.01 -10.83
C ALA A 45 -21.60 1.29 -10.81
N LYS A 46 -21.26 0.61 -11.89
CA LYS A 46 -19.93 -0.01 -12.06
C LYS A 46 -18.84 0.94 -12.57
N ARG A 47 -19.22 2.13 -13.01
CA ARG A 47 -18.33 3.19 -13.51
C ARG A 47 -18.77 4.54 -12.96
N ILE A 48 -17.78 5.34 -12.60
CA ILE A 48 -17.96 6.69 -12.07
C ILE A 48 -17.14 7.60 -12.98
N PRO A 49 -17.73 8.53 -13.76
CA PRO A 49 -17.03 9.29 -14.80
C PRO A 49 -16.15 10.41 -14.21
N GLY A 50 -15.24 10.06 -13.31
CA GLY A 50 -14.33 11.03 -12.67
C GLY A 50 -13.10 11.39 -13.49
N LEU A 51 -12.69 10.52 -14.44
CA LEU A 51 -11.50 10.69 -15.28
C LEU A 51 -11.80 10.40 -16.76
N GLN A 52 -13.01 10.67 -17.20
CA GLN A 52 -13.42 10.46 -18.58
C GLN A 52 -12.56 11.29 -19.53
N GLY A 53 -12.06 10.69 -20.62
CA GLY A 53 -11.19 11.33 -21.60
C GLY A 53 -9.74 11.50 -21.14
N LYS A 54 -9.36 10.94 -19.99
CA LYS A 54 -7.98 10.88 -19.49
C LYS A 54 -7.31 9.56 -19.83
N THR A 55 -6.05 9.61 -20.21
CA THR A 55 -5.21 8.43 -20.47
C THR A 55 -4.21 8.24 -19.34
N ILE A 56 -4.30 7.07 -18.66
CA ILE A 56 -3.39 6.69 -17.58
C ILE A 56 -2.46 5.59 -18.07
N VAL A 57 -1.16 5.79 -17.90
CA VAL A 57 -0.15 4.80 -18.27
C VAL A 57 0.37 4.07 -17.04
N ASN A 58 0.16 2.77 -16.97
CA ASN A 58 0.77 1.88 -15.99
C ASN A 58 2.16 1.44 -16.48
N LEU A 59 3.21 2.10 -16.01
CA LEU A 59 4.61 1.80 -16.32
C LEU A 59 5.19 0.88 -15.24
N PHE A 60 5.10 -0.43 -15.45
CA PHE A 60 5.54 -1.45 -14.48
C PHE A 60 6.86 -2.08 -14.96
N LEU A 61 7.97 -1.56 -14.45
CA LEU A 61 9.32 -2.04 -14.74
C LEU A 61 9.83 -3.07 -13.70
N GLU A 62 9.01 -3.40 -12.71
CA GLU A 62 9.15 -4.52 -11.79
C GLU A 62 7.85 -5.34 -11.82
N PRO A 63 7.90 -6.68 -11.92
CA PRO A 63 6.71 -7.52 -12.01
C PRO A 63 5.72 -7.34 -10.85
N SER A 64 4.45 -7.14 -11.15
CA SER A 64 3.38 -7.13 -10.16
C SER A 64 2.00 -7.25 -10.79
N THR A 65 1.46 -8.45 -10.82
CA THR A 65 0.14 -8.71 -11.39
C THR A 65 -0.97 -8.02 -10.60
N ARG A 66 -1.01 -8.18 -9.27
CA ARG A 66 -2.07 -7.61 -8.42
C ARG A 66 -2.10 -6.09 -8.46
N THR A 67 -0.95 -5.42 -8.26
CA THR A 67 -0.91 -3.95 -8.22
C THR A 67 -1.28 -3.37 -9.58
N ARG A 68 -0.78 -3.94 -10.68
CA ARG A 68 -1.11 -3.51 -12.04
C ARG A 68 -2.62 -3.64 -12.31
N LEU A 69 -3.20 -4.82 -12.06
CA LEU A 69 -4.63 -5.04 -12.24
C LEU A 69 -5.48 -4.11 -11.36
N ALA A 70 -5.06 -3.86 -10.11
CA ALA A 70 -5.81 -2.98 -9.21
C ALA A 70 -5.80 -1.51 -9.68
N PHE A 71 -4.69 -1.00 -10.21
CA PHE A 71 -4.64 0.32 -10.83
C PHE A 71 -5.43 0.38 -12.14
N GLU A 72 -5.32 -0.66 -12.97
CA GLU A 72 -6.10 -0.77 -14.21
C GLU A 72 -7.60 -0.76 -13.92
N MET A 73 -8.05 -1.56 -12.95
CA MET A 73 -9.45 -1.59 -12.52
C MET A 73 -9.90 -0.23 -11.94
N ALA A 74 -9.07 0.41 -11.11
CA ALA A 74 -9.38 1.70 -10.53
C ALA A 74 -9.55 2.79 -11.61
N ALA A 75 -8.63 2.86 -12.57
CA ALA A 75 -8.69 3.81 -13.67
C ALA A 75 -9.90 3.58 -14.59
N LYS A 76 -10.17 2.33 -14.98
CA LYS A 76 -11.34 1.97 -15.81
C LYS A 76 -12.66 2.28 -15.09
N ARG A 77 -12.72 2.09 -13.77
CA ARG A 77 -13.91 2.46 -12.98
C ARG A 77 -14.13 3.97 -12.93
N LEU A 78 -13.09 4.78 -13.03
CA LEU A 78 -13.15 6.22 -13.15
C LEU A 78 -13.42 6.72 -14.60
N GLY A 79 -13.55 5.81 -15.55
CA GLY A 79 -13.83 6.14 -16.96
C GLY A 79 -12.57 6.54 -17.74
N ALA A 80 -11.37 6.34 -17.21
CA ALA A 80 -10.13 6.62 -17.91
C ALA A 80 -9.77 5.50 -18.91
N ASP A 81 -9.07 5.88 -19.97
CA ASP A 81 -8.35 4.95 -20.83
C ASP A 81 -7.05 4.51 -20.14
N VAL A 82 -6.70 3.23 -20.26
CA VAL A 82 -5.53 2.68 -19.59
C VAL A 82 -4.62 1.96 -20.57
N ILE A 83 -3.35 2.34 -20.58
CA ILE A 83 -2.29 1.67 -21.31
C ILE A 83 -1.33 1.05 -20.28
N SER A 84 -1.12 -0.26 -20.37
CA SER A 84 -0.21 -0.96 -19.47
C SER A 84 1.04 -1.41 -20.22
N PHE A 85 2.20 -0.94 -19.74
CA PHE A 85 3.51 -1.39 -20.19
C PHE A 85 4.06 -2.44 -19.23
N ASP A 86 4.57 -3.53 -19.79
CA ASP A 86 5.26 -4.58 -19.03
C ASP A 86 6.74 -4.58 -19.42
N ALA A 87 7.64 -4.66 -18.43
CA ALA A 87 9.08 -4.65 -18.64
C ALA A 87 9.57 -5.73 -19.63
N ALA A 88 8.89 -6.88 -19.64
CA ALA A 88 9.23 -8.00 -20.52
C ALA A 88 8.99 -7.73 -22.02
N ALA A 89 8.11 -6.78 -22.35
CA ALA A 89 7.73 -6.43 -23.72
C ALA A 89 8.24 -5.04 -24.16
N SER A 90 9.06 -4.37 -23.33
CA SER A 90 9.43 -2.97 -23.51
C SER A 90 10.76 -2.81 -24.24
N SER A 91 10.92 -1.70 -24.96
CA SER A 91 12.16 -1.21 -25.57
C SER A 91 13.29 -0.92 -24.55
N THR A 92 13.00 -0.97 -23.25
CA THR A 92 14.04 -0.94 -22.20
C THR A 92 15.06 -2.06 -22.37
N GLN A 93 14.69 -3.19 -22.99
CA GLN A 93 15.64 -4.23 -23.39
C GLN A 93 16.64 -3.77 -24.50
N LYS A 94 16.33 -2.66 -25.18
CA LYS A 94 17.19 -2.07 -26.22
C LYS A 94 18.09 -0.94 -25.69
N GLY A 95 18.12 -0.75 -24.34
CA GLY A 95 18.96 0.29 -23.72
C GLY A 95 18.29 1.65 -23.56
N GLU A 96 16.97 1.77 -23.79
CA GLU A 96 16.22 3.01 -23.52
C GLU A 96 16.21 3.32 -22.01
N THR A 97 16.51 4.56 -21.66
CA THR A 97 16.54 4.98 -20.25
C THR A 97 15.13 5.21 -19.70
N LEU A 98 14.96 5.11 -18.38
CA LEU A 98 13.69 5.44 -17.69
C LEU A 98 13.22 6.86 -18.06
N ARG A 99 14.14 7.80 -18.20
CA ARG A 99 13.86 9.17 -18.62
C ARG A 99 13.24 9.23 -20.00
N ASP A 100 13.88 8.63 -20.99
CA ASP A 100 13.44 8.67 -22.37
C ASP A 100 12.09 7.99 -22.54
N THR A 101 11.89 6.82 -21.90
CA THR A 101 10.60 6.13 -21.87
C THR A 101 9.49 7.02 -21.29
N ALA A 102 9.75 7.70 -20.17
CA ALA A 102 8.73 8.53 -19.52
C ALA A 102 8.43 9.82 -20.33
N GLN A 103 9.43 10.44 -20.94
CA GLN A 103 9.25 11.60 -21.81
C GLN A 103 8.48 11.23 -23.08
N ASN A 104 8.75 10.07 -23.68
CA ASN A 104 7.98 9.55 -24.81
C ASN A 104 6.51 9.33 -24.44
N ILE A 105 6.24 8.75 -23.26
CA ILE A 105 4.86 8.56 -22.76
C ILE A 105 4.15 9.93 -22.62
N GLN A 106 4.82 10.93 -22.05
CA GLN A 106 4.24 12.27 -21.94
C GLN A 106 3.99 12.89 -23.32
N ALA A 107 4.92 12.74 -24.29
CA ALA A 107 4.79 13.24 -25.65
C ALA A 107 3.62 12.58 -26.43
N LEU A 108 3.23 11.36 -26.04
CA LEU A 108 2.03 10.67 -26.54
C LEU A 108 0.73 11.17 -25.89
N ASN A 109 0.76 12.30 -25.16
CA ASN A 109 -0.37 12.92 -24.47
C ASN A 109 -0.99 12.06 -23.36
N ALA A 110 -0.19 11.26 -22.66
CA ALA A 110 -0.66 10.63 -21.42
C ALA A 110 -0.93 11.70 -20.34
N ASP A 111 -2.00 11.53 -19.58
CA ASP A 111 -2.39 12.45 -18.50
C ASP A 111 -1.80 12.09 -17.15
N MET A 112 -1.33 10.86 -16.95
CA MET A 112 -0.77 10.37 -15.68
C MET A 112 0.07 9.13 -15.88
N ILE A 113 1.15 8.99 -15.09
CA ILE A 113 1.95 7.77 -15.03
C ILE A 113 1.83 7.13 -13.64
N VAL A 114 1.51 5.84 -13.60
CA VAL A 114 1.60 4.97 -12.43
C VAL A 114 2.88 4.16 -12.57
N LEU A 115 3.89 4.49 -11.76
CA LEU A 115 5.22 3.89 -11.87
C LEU A 115 5.45 2.82 -10.79
N ARG A 116 5.93 1.65 -11.23
CA ARG A 116 6.54 0.65 -10.36
C ARG A 116 7.95 0.32 -10.85
N HIS A 117 8.94 0.44 -9.96
CA HIS A 117 10.35 0.31 -10.32
C HIS A 117 11.16 -0.40 -9.23
N ALA A 118 12.22 -1.11 -9.62
CA ALA A 118 13.12 -1.79 -8.69
C ALA A 118 14.05 -0.82 -7.92
N ALA A 119 14.38 0.34 -8.49
CA ALA A 119 15.21 1.34 -7.84
C ALA A 119 14.36 2.32 -7.02
N SER A 120 14.74 2.49 -5.74
CA SER A 120 14.15 3.48 -4.84
C SER A 120 14.39 4.91 -5.36
N GLY A 121 13.41 5.80 -5.21
CA GLY A 121 13.47 7.18 -5.67
C GLY A 121 13.10 7.40 -7.14
N SER A 122 12.86 6.35 -7.93
CA SER A 122 12.47 6.48 -9.34
C SER A 122 11.21 7.33 -9.56
N PRO A 123 10.13 7.24 -8.74
CA PRO A 123 8.98 8.12 -8.88
C PRO A 123 9.30 9.59 -8.61
N LEU A 124 10.15 9.87 -7.62
CA LEU A 124 10.63 11.22 -7.32
C LEU A 124 11.45 11.78 -8.49
N TYR A 125 12.32 10.95 -9.07
CA TYR A 125 13.09 11.35 -10.24
C TYR A 125 12.18 11.74 -11.40
N LEU A 126 11.17 10.92 -11.74
CA LEU A 126 10.23 11.23 -12.83
C LEU A 126 9.35 12.45 -12.53
N SER A 127 8.95 12.66 -11.27
CA SER A 127 8.09 13.79 -10.90
C SER A 127 8.77 15.17 -11.12
N ARG A 128 10.10 15.20 -11.18
CA ARG A 128 10.90 16.40 -11.48
C ARG A 128 11.10 16.64 -12.97
N LEU A 129 10.84 15.64 -13.80
CA LEU A 129 11.05 15.67 -15.24
C LEU A 129 9.77 15.85 -16.04
N LEU A 130 8.64 15.47 -15.46
CA LEU A 130 7.37 15.37 -16.17
C LEU A 130 6.36 16.42 -15.68
N ASP A 131 5.58 16.94 -16.64
CA ASP A 131 4.48 17.86 -16.38
C ASP A 131 3.16 17.16 -16.03
N ILE A 132 3.14 15.83 -16.04
CA ILE A 132 1.97 15.02 -15.68
C ILE A 132 2.12 14.39 -14.29
N PRO A 133 1.03 14.05 -13.59
CA PRO A 133 1.05 13.33 -12.32
C PRO A 133 1.83 12.02 -12.38
N VAL A 134 2.63 11.77 -11.35
CA VAL A 134 3.34 10.50 -11.11
C VAL A 134 2.84 9.87 -9.83
N ILE A 135 2.38 8.62 -9.92
CA ILE A 135 1.88 7.83 -8.80
C ILE A 135 2.85 6.68 -8.54
N ASN A 136 3.37 6.61 -7.32
CA ASN A 136 4.25 5.53 -6.88
C ASN A 136 3.44 4.26 -6.60
N ALA A 137 3.63 3.23 -7.43
CA ALA A 137 3.05 1.88 -7.27
C ALA A 137 4.04 0.88 -6.63
N GLY A 138 5.11 1.41 -6.03
CA GLY A 138 6.16 0.68 -5.33
C GLY A 138 7.53 0.85 -5.96
N ASP A 139 8.48 1.42 -5.22
CA ASP A 139 9.85 1.66 -5.64
C ASP A 139 10.87 1.00 -4.70
N GLY A 140 11.63 0.05 -5.21
CA GLY A 140 12.66 -0.67 -4.48
C GLY A 140 12.19 -1.21 -3.12
N ALA A 141 12.96 -0.95 -2.07
CA ALA A 141 12.58 -1.18 -0.66
C ALA A 141 12.09 0.10 0.02
N HIS A 142 11.82 1.19 -0.72
CA HIS A 142 11.51 2.51 -0.19
C HIS A 142 10.04 2.62 0.24
N GLU A 143 9.10 2.86 -0.69
CA GLU A 143 7.69 2.98 -0.34
C GLU A 143 6.73 2.34 -1.37
N HIS A 144 5.54 2.02 -0.91
CA HIS A 144 4.37 1.67 -1.71
C HIS A 144 3.14 2.41 -1.13
N PRO A 145 3.00 3.71 -1.41
CA PRO A 145 2.06 4.57 -0.70
C PRO A 145 0.61 4.07 -0.75
N THR A 146 0.14 3.65 -1.92
CA THR A 146 -1.24 3.16 -2.04
C THR A 146 -1.48 1.86 -1.27
N GLN A 147 -0.43 1.07 -0.97
CA GLN A 147 -0.57 -0.10 -0.10
C GLN A 147 -0.71 0.32 1.36
N GLY A 148 0.16 1.19 1.89
CA GLY A 148 0.02 1.68 3.27
C GLY A 148 -1.31 2.41 3.50
N LEU A 149 -1.79 3.18 2.51
CA LEU A 149 -3.08 3.84 2.57
C LEU A 149 -4.26 2.86 2.60
N LEU A 150 -4.26 1.81 1.78
CA LEU A 150 -5.33 0.81 1.81
C LEU A 150 -5.30 -0.04 3.07
N ASP A 151 -4.11 -0.32 3.60
CA ASP A 151 -3.94 -1.08 4.83
C ASP A 151 -4.53 -0.30 6.01
N THR A 152 -4.17 0.97 6.16
CA THR A 152 -4.73 1.84 7.20
C THR A 152 -6.21 2.14 6.99
N PHE A 153 -6.68 2.28 5.75
CA PHE A 153 -8.10 2.40 5.45
C PHE A 153 -8.88 1.16 5.91
N THR A 154 -8.37 -0.05 5.64
CA THR A 154 -9.00 -1.31 6.07
C THR A 154 -9.04 -1.43 7.59
N MET A 155 -7.95 -1.07 8.29
CA MET A 155 -7.93 -1.02 9.75
C MET A 155 -8.99 -0.06 10.30
N MET A 156 -9.08 1.15 9.73
CA MET A 156 -10.02 2.17 10.20
C MET A 156 -11.49 1.78 9.95
N GLU A 157 -11.80 1.10 8.86
CA GLU A 157 -13.15 0.56 8.62
C GLU A 157 -13.55 -0.45 9.70
N ARG A 158 -12.63 -1.31 10.12
CA ARG A 158 -12.90 -2.37 11.10
C ARG A 158 -12.87 -1.89 12.55
N LEU A 159 -11.99 -0.94 12.86
CA LEU A 159 -11.72 -0.50 14.24
C LEU A 159 -12.27 0.89 14.56
N GLY A 160 -12.74 1.63 13.55
CA GLY A 160 -13.14 3.04 13.67
C GLY A 160 -11.97 4.01 13.79
N SER A 161 -10.92 3.64 14.50
CA SER A 161 -9.70 4.43 14.68
C SER A 161 -8.52 3.52 15.01
N VAL A 162 -7.34 3.87 14.51
CA VAL A 162 -6.08 3.19 14.86
C VAL A 162 -5.30 3.91 15.96
N ARG A 163 -5.74 5.10 16.39
CA ARG A 163 -5.06 5.88 17.43
C ARG A 163 -4.97 5.10 18.74
N GLY A 164 -3.76 4.93 19.25
CA GLY A 164 -3.47 4.18 20.47
C GLY A 164 -3.61 2.64 20.33
N ARG A 165 -4.01 2.12 19.16
CA ARG A 165 -4.12 0.68 18.92
C ARG A 165 -2.75 0.04 18.80
N LYS A 166 -2.61 -1.17 19.36
CA LYS A 166 -1.39 -1.99 19.22
C LYS A 166 -1.39 -2.68 17.86
N VAL A 167 -0.51 -2.24 16.98
CA VAL A 167 -0.32 -2.79 15.63
C VAL A 167 1.03 -3.46 15.54
N VAL A 168 1.05 -4.75 15.25
CA VAL A 168 2.28 -5.52 15.03
C VAL A 168 2.50 -5.68 13.53
N ILE A 169 3.70 -5.34 13.05
CA ILE A 169 4.16 -5.66 11.70
C ILE A 169 5.22 -6.74 11.82
N LEU A 170 4.91 -7.94 11.29
CA LEU A 170 5.70 -9.16 11.50
C LEU A 170 6.31 -9.64 10.18
N GLY A 171 7.63 -9.80 10.15
CA GLY A 171 8.33 -10.45 9.04
C GLY A 171 9.56 -9.73 8.54
N ASP A 172 9.73 -9.68 7.22
CA ASP A 172 10.85 -8.99 6.55
C ASP A 172 10.57 -7.48 6.50
N ILE A 173 11.01 -6.76 7.53
CA ILE A 173 10.84 -5.30 7.62
C ILE A 173 11.90 -4.59 6.76
N LEU A 174 13.15 -5.08 6.78
CA LEU A 174 14.30 -4.41 6.16
C LEU A 174 14.12 -4.19 4.66
N PHE A 175 13.62 -5.20 3.94
CA PHE A 175 13.45 -5.16 2.48
C PHE A 175 12.03 -4.85 2.06
N SER A 176 11.12 -4.59 3.01
CA SER A 176 9.70 -4.36 2.72
C SER A 176 9.36 -2.89 2.58
N ARG A 177 9.12 -2.44 1.35
CA ARG A 177 8.51 -1.12 1.07
C ARG A 177 7.12 -0.96 1.70
N VAL A 178 6.40 -2.07 1.90
CA VAL A 178 5.08 -2.04 2.54
C VAL A 178 5.21 -1.76 4.02
N ALA A 179 6.21 -2.36 4.70
CA ALA A 179 6.52 -2.03 6.09
C ALA A 179 6.78 -0.53 6.25
N ARG A 180 7.65 0.06 5.43
CA ARG A 180 7.99 1.49 5.52
C ARG A 180 6.77 2.38 5.34
N SER A 181 5.96 2.15 4.30
CA SER A 181 4.74 2.91 4.09
C SER A 181 3.75 2.78 5.25
N ASN A 182 3.61 1.58 5.83
CA ASN A 182 2.75 1.39 7.00
C ASN A 182 3.32 2.04 8.27
N ILE A 183 4.64 2.02 8.48
CA ILE A 183 5.28 2.73 9.58
C ILE A 183 4.93 4.22 9.50
N HIS A 184 5.16 4.88 8.35
CA HIS A 184 4.84 6.29 8.17
C HIS A 184 3.34 6.58 8.36
N ALA A 185 2.45 5.76 7.79
CA ALA A 185 1.02 5.97 7.93
C ALA A 185 0.53 5.79 9.37
N LEU A 186 0.90 4.68 10.00
CA LEU A 186 0.42 4.31 11.34
C LEU A 186 0.95 5.23 12.43
N THR A 187 2.23 5.63 12.38
CA THR A 187 2.81 6.58 13.34
C THR A 187 2.13 7.95 13.22
N LYS A 188 1.88 8.44 12.00
CA LYS A 188 1.10 9.67 11.79
C LYS A 188 -0.33 9.57 12.32
N LEU A 189 -0.99 8.43 12.15
CA LEU A 189 -2.33 8.17 12.66
C LEU A 189 -2.37 7.92 14.18
N GLY A 190 -1.20 7.84 14.83
CA GLY A 190 -1.07 7.69 16.28
C GLY A 190 -1.25 6.28 16.79
N ALA A 191 -1.02 5.26 15.98
CA ALA A 191 -0.99 3.86 16.40
C ALA A 191 0.30 3.55 17.20
N ALA A 192 0.23 2.59 18.13
CA ALA A 192 1.38 2.01 18.80
C ALA A 192 1.93 0.86 17.96
N VAL A 193 2.97 1.15 17.16
CA VAL A 193 3.52 0.18 16.20
C VAL A 193 4.68 -0.59 16.80
N THR A 194 4.63 -1.92 16.70
CA THR A 194 5.74 -2.83 17.04
C THR A 194 6.16 -3.61 15.80
N LEU A 195 7.45 -3.54 15.48
CA LEU A 195 8.07 -4.32 14.41
C LEU A 195 8.68 -5.59 14.99
N VAL A 196 8.38 -6.74 14.38
CA VAL A 196 8.80 -8.04 14.90
C VAL A 196 9.39 -8.92 13.81
N GLY A 197 10.47 -9.62 14.12
CA GLY A 197 11.12 -10.57 13.23
C GLY A 197 12.54 -10.86 13.67
N PRO A 198 13.29 -11.63 12.88
CA PRO A 198 14.73 -11.86 13.11
C PRO A 198 15.50 -10.53 13.22
N SER A 199 16.51 -10.46 14.08
CA SER A 199 17.31 -9.23 14.27
C SER A 199 17.98 -8.75 12.98
N THR A 200 18.29 -9.65 12.09
CA THR A 200 18.84 -9.37 10.75
C THR A 200 17.84 -8.72 9.79
N LEU A 201 16.54 -8.94 10.00
CA LEU A 201 15.45 -8.37 9.19
C LEU A 201 14.72 -7.21 9.89
N VAL A 202 14.94 -7.05 11.20
CA VAL A 202 14.34 -5.96 12.01
C VAL A 202 15.43 -5.30 12.84
N PRO A 203 16.38 -4.59 12.19
CA PRO A 203 17.47 -3.93 12.90
C PRO A 203 16.98 -2.79 13.79
N GLY A 204 17.72 -2.56 14.88
CA GLY A 204 17.33 -1.64 15.96
C GLY A 204 17.15 -0.18 15.56
N TRP A 205 17.78 0.27 14.46
CA TRP A 205 17.65 1.66 13.99
C TRP A 205 16.23 2.03 13.54
N PHE A 206 15.36 1.04 13.28
CA PHE A 206 13.95 1.35 13.01
C PHE A 206 13.24 2.09 14.16
N ARG A 207 13.79 2.09 15.38
CA ARG A 207 13.27 2.88 16.51
C ARG A 207 13.25 4.38 16.23
N GLU A 208 14.10 4.87 15.33
CA GLU A 208 14.14 6.28 14.91
C GLU A 208 12.84 6.74 14.23
N PHE A 209 12.03 5.80 13.69
CA PHE A 209 10.70 6.08 13.16
C PHE A 209 9.59 6.19 14.23
N GLY A 210 9.95 6.17 15.52
CA GLY A 210 8.97 6.24 16.62
C GLY A 210 8.21 4.94 16.86
N VAL A 211 8.79 3.80 16.49
CA VAL A 211 8.19 2.47 16.64
C VAL A 211 9.00 1.61 17.62
N VAL A 212 8.35 0.58 18.18
CA VAL A 212 9.03 -0.43 19.01
C VAL A 212 9.62 -1.50 18.10
N VAL A 213 10.85 -1.93 18.39
CA VAL A 213 11.51 -3.08 17.75
C VAL A 213 11.61 -4.20 18.77
N SER A 214 11.06 -5.36 18.44
CA SER A 214 11.10 -6.57 19.26
C SER A 214 11.52 -7.79 18.45
N HIS A 215 12.22 -8.70 19.10
CA HIS A 215 12.56 -10.03 18.56
C HIS A 215 11.86 -11.15 19.35
N ASP A 216 11.10 -10.77 20.39
CA ASP A 216 10.23 -11.68 21.15
C ASP A 216 8.81 -11.63 20.58
N LEU A 217 8.49 -12.65 19.78
CA LEU A 217 7.20 -12.76 19.10
C LEU A 217 6.04 -12.87 20.09
N LYS A 218 6.23 -13.64 21.19
CA LYS A 218 5.15 -13.89 22.17
C LYS A 218 4.74 -12.60 22.88
N SER A 219 5.69 -11.86 23.42
CA SER A 219 5.42 -10.57 24.07
C SER A 219 4.80 -9.55 23.10
N ALA A 220 5.28 -9.53 21.85
CA ALA A 220 4.78 -8.58 20.86
C ALA A 220 3.35 -8.88 20.42
N LEU A 221 2.99 -10.16 20.27
CA LEU A 221 1.64 -10.56 19.89
C LEU A 221 0.62 -10.45 21.04
N ALA A 222 1.08 -10.45 22.30
CA ALA A 222 0.21 -10.28 23.44
C ALA A 222 -0.57 -8.96 23.34
N ASP A 223 -1.90 -9.05 23.40
CA ASP A 223 -2.83 -7.92 23.30
C ASP A 223 -2.76 -7.14 21.97
N ALA A 224 -2.08 -7.62 20.94
CA ALA A 224 -2.10 -7.00 19.64
C ALA A 224 -3.54 -6.99 19.08
N GLU A 225 -3.94 -5.84 18.56
CA GLU A 225 -5.27 -5.64 17.96
C GLU A 225 -5.22 -5.78 16.43
N VAL A 226 -4.04 -5.61 15.85
CA VAL A 226 -3.77 -5.85 14.43
C VAL A 226 -2.43 -6.54 14.30
N VAL A 227 -2.38 -7.60 13.52
CA VAL A 227 -1.13 -8.23 13.08
C VAL A 227 -1.07 -8.20 11.56
N MET A 228 -0.12 -7.44 11.04
CA MET A 228 0.20 -7.39 9.61
C MET A 228 1.43 -8.25 9.35
N LEU A 229 1.22 -9.35 8.61
CA LEU A 229 2.31 -10.22 8.21
C LEU A 229 2.91 -9.75 6.89
N LEU A 230 4.20 -9.96 6.75
CA LEU A 230 4.95 -9.63 5.54
C LEU A 230 5.59 -10.87 4.95
N ARG A 231 5.57 -10.95 3.64
CA ARG A 231 6.27 -11.99 2.89
C ARG A 231 7.79 -11.81 3.03
N ILE A 232 8.52 -12.90 3.14
CA ILE A 232 9.98 -12.88 3.02
C ILE A 232 10.36 -12.56 1.58
N GLN A 233 11.15 -11.50 1.38
CA GLN A 233 11.50 -10.92 0.08
C GLN A 233 12.79 -11.54 -0.47
N HIS A 234 12.81 -12.86 -0.73
CA HIS A 234 14.03 -13.55 -1.22
C HIS A 234 14.65 -12.89 -2.44
N GLU A 235 13.81 -12.40 -3.35
CA GLU A 235 14.24 -11.75 -4.58
C GLU A 235 14.98 -10.43 -4.38
N ARG A 236 14.93 -9.84 -3.18
CA ARG A 236 15.61 -8.59 -2.81
C ARG A 236 16.82 -8.80 -1.90
N GLN A 237 17.00 -10.01 -1.43
CA GLN A 237 18.12 -10.35 -0.52
C GLN A 237 19.32 -10.78 -1.36
N VAL A 238 20.40 -10.01 -1.31
CA VAL A 238 21.68 -10.34 -1.96
C VAL A 238 22.41 -11.44 -1.21
N SER A 239 22.13 -11.59 0.10
CA SER A 239 22.68 -12.62 0.98
C SER A 239 21.59 -13.19 1.88
N SER A 240 21.80 -14.41 2.40
CA SER A 240 20.86 -15.00 3.36
C SER A 240 20.90 -14.22 4.69
N HIS A 241 19.75 -13.72 5.13
CA HIS A 241 19.59 -12.98 6.39
C HIS A 241 19.03 -13.84 7.52
N PHE A 242 18.74 -15.10 7.23
CA PHE A 242 18.33 -16.12 8.18
C PHE A 242 18.71 -17.51 7.60
N PRO A 243 18.92 -18.53 8.45
CA PRO A 243 19.50 -19.81 8.01
C PRO A 243 18.60 -20.58 7.03
N SER A 244 17.27 -20.58 7.25
CA SER A 244 16.34 -21.27 6.37
C SER A 244 14.88 -20.77 6.54
N LEU A 245 14.03 -20.99 5.54
CA LEU A 245 12.59 -20.74 5.67
C LEU A 245 11.95 -21.58 6.78
N GLY A 246 12.41 -22.82 6.99
CA GLY A 246 11.93 -23.68 8.07
C GLY A 246 12.23 -23.08 9.45
N GLU A 247 13.39 -22.50 9.65
CA GLU A 247 13.74 -21.80 10.89
C GLU A 247 12.89 -20.53 11.06
N TYR A 248 12.74 -19.72 10.01
CA TYR A 248 11.86 -18.56 10.06
C TYR A 248 10.45 -18.96 10.47
N THR A 249 9.85 -19.95 9.80
CA THR A 249 8.51 -20.47 10.11
C THR A 249 8.40 -20.97 11.53
N SER A 250 9.43 -21.73 11.98
CA SER A 250 9.52 -22.25 13.34
C SER A 250 9.58 -21.16 14.40
N MET A 251 10.23 -20.03 14.13
CA MET A 251 10.40 -18.94 15.09
C MET A 251 9.35 -17.83 14.97
N PHE A 252 8.92 -17.47 13.75
CA PHE A 252 8.14 -16.27 13.48
C PHE A 252 6.85 -16.52 12.67
N GLY A 253 6.64 -17.69 12.06
CA GLY A 253 5.41 -17.99 11.32
C GLY A 253 4.18 -17.93 12.24
N LEU A 254 3.10 -17.29 11.82
CA LEU A 254 1.85 -17.24 12.57
C LEU A 254 1.05 -18.51 12.34
N ASN A 255 1.08 -19.42 13.31
CA ASN A 255 0.33 -20.65 13.34
C ASN A 255 -0.82 -20.58 14.38
N LYS A 256 -1.64 -21.63 14.44
CA LYS A 256 -2.79 -21.71 15.36
C LYS A 256 -2.41 -21.50 16.83
N THR A 257 -1.29 -22.07 17.29
CA THR A 257 -0.82 -21.89 18.67
C THR A 257 -0.47 -20.44 18.95
N ARG A 258 0.22 -19.77 18.02
CA ARG A 258 0.62 -18.36 18.18
C ARG A 258 -0.55 -17.40 18.00
N ALA A 259 -1.52 -17.75 17.19
CA ALA A 259 -2.76 -17.00 17.06
C ALA A 259 -3.54 -16.94 18.39
N SER A 260 -3.40 -17.93 19.29
CA SER A 260 -4.01 -17.88 20.61
C SER A 260 -3.37 -16.86 21.57
N TRP A 261 -2.21 -16.28 21.22
CA TRP A 261 -1.58 -15.20 21.98
C TRP A 261 -2.15 -13.81 21.65
N LEU A 262 -2.85 -13.70 20.52
CA LEU A 262 -3.47 -12.45 20.06
C LEU A 262 -4.72 -12.11 20.86
N ASN A 263 -5.11 -10.85 20.83
CA ASN A 263 -6.47 -10.48 21.20
C ASN A 263 -7.46 -11.31 20.33
N PRO A 264 -8.50 -11.93 20.93
CA PRO A 264 -9.46 -12.76 20.18
C PRO A 264 -10.14 -12.06 18.99
N ARG A 265 -10.16 -10.73 18.99
CA ARG A 265 -10.70 -9.89 17.91
C ARG A 265 -9.62 -9.22 17.07
N ALA A 266 -8.36 -9.63 17.21
CA ALA A 266 -7.27 -9.05 16.43
C ALA A 266 -7.48 -9.27 14.94
N LEU A 267 -7.25 -8.22 14.15
CA LEU A 267 -7.27 -8.31 12.70
C LEU A 267 -5.98 -8.95 12.18
N ILE A 268 -6.13 -9.91 11.29
CA ILE A 268 -5.00 -10.54 10.58
C ILE A 268 -4.96 -9.95 9.16
N MET A 269 -3.81 -9.37 8.81
CA MET A 269 -3.59 -8.65 7.55
C MET A 269 -2.36 -9.18 6.82
N HIS A 270 -2.38 -9.09 5.50
CA HIS A 270 -1.25 -9.43 4.65
C HIS A 270 -1.34 -8.70 3.30
N PRO A 271 -0.33 -7.96 2.85
CA PRO A 271 -0.38 -7.22 1.57
C PRO A 271 -0.32 -8.13 0.34
N GLY A 272 -0.05 -9.44 0.55
CA GLY A 272 0.10 -10.44 -0.50
C GLY A 272 1.38 -10.27 -1.37
N PRO A 273 1.78 -11.36 -2.10
CA PRO A 273 1.24 -12.71 -2.04
C PRO A 273 1.56 -13.38 -0.71
N ILE A 274 0.74 -14.36 -0.33
CA ILE A 274 0.95 -15.16 0.89
C ILE A 274 1.77 -16.39 0.50
N ASN A 275 2.83 -16.70 1.26
CA ASN A 275 3.46 -18.02 1.26
C ASN A 275 2.83 -18.83 2.40
N ARG A 276 1.75 -19.55 2.07
CA ARG A 276 1.00 -20.35 3.03
C ARG A 276 1.90 -21.41 3.68
N GLY A 277 1.84 -21.52 5.00
CA GLY A 277 2.70 -22.41 5.79
C GLY A 277 4.10 -21.86 6.06
N VAL A 278 4.42 -20.64 5.62
CA VAL A 278 5.67 -19.95 5.94
C VAL A 278 5.41 -18.83 6.94
N GLU A 279 4.88 -17.68 6.48
CA GLU A 279 4.55 -16.56 7.37
C GLU A 279 3.22 -16.71 8.08
N ILE A 280 2.28 -17.50 7.51
CA ILE A 280 0.96 -17.72 8.07
C ILE A 280 0.38 -19.08 7.65
N ASP A 281 -0.30 -19.77 8.55
CA ASP A 281 -1.08 -20.96 8.25
C ASP A 281 -2.32 -20.63 7.42
N SER A 282 -2.70 -21.55 6.52
CA SER A 282 -3.86 -21.37 5.63
C SER A 282 -5.16 -21.11 6.37
N GLU A 283 -5.39 -21.84 7.47
CA GLU A 283 -6.61 -21.67 8.29
C GLU A 283 -6.73 -20.25 8.87
N LEU A 284 -5.62 -19.62 9.22
CA LEU A 284 -5.61 -18.24 9.74
C LEU A 284 -5.77 -17.21 8.64
N ALA A 285 -5.15 -17.46 7.47
CA ALA A 285 -5.27 -16.58 6.32
C ALA A 285 -6.71 -16.49 5.79
N ASP A 286 -7.47 -17.59 5.92
CA ASP A 286 -8.86 -17.69 5.46
C ASP A 286 -9.86 -17.63 6.65
N GLY A 287 -9.37 -17.43 7.86
CA GLY A 287 -10.16 -17.41 9.09
C GLY A 287 -10.99 -16.14 9.31
N PRO A 288 -11.87 -16.13 10.32
CA PRO A 288 -12.83 -15.04 10.56
C PRO A 288 -12.18 -13.71 10.94
N ASN A 289 -10.97 -13.72 11.45
CA ASN A 289 -10.20 -12.52 11.81
C ASN A 289 -9.36 -11.98 10.65
N SER A 290 -9.31 -12.72 9.53
CA SER A 290 -8.57 -12.28 8.33
C SER A 290 -9.35 -11.23 7.57
N VAL A 291 -8.69 -10.11 7.29
CA VAL A 291 -9.21 -9.04 6.43
C VAL A 291 -8.42 -8.91 5.13
N ILE A 292 -7.69 -9.95 4.75
CA ILE A 292 -6.79 -9.96 3.58
C ILE A 292 -7.55 -9.69 2.28
N LEU A 293 -8.72 -10.30 2.08
CA LEU A 293 -9.53 -10.06 0.89
C LEU A 293 -10.20 -8.68 0.92
N GLU A 294 -10.49 -8.15 2.10
CA GLU A 294 -10.98 -6.77 2.24
C GLU A 294 -9.90 -5.75 1.84
N GLN A 295 -8.62 -6.00 2.19
CA GLN A 295 -7.51 -5.17 1.71
C GLN A 295 -7.49 -5.12 0.17
N VAL A 296 -7.75 -6.24 -0.51
CA VAL A 296 -7.80 -6.29 -1.98
C VAL A 296 -8.94 -5.41 -2.51
N THR A 297 -10.14 -5.55 -1.94
CA THR A 297 -11.31 -4.76 -2.34
C THR A 297 -11.10 -3.27 -2.06
N ASN A 298 -10.64 -2.93 -0.86
CA ASN A 298 -10.34 -1.56 -0.45
C ASN A 298 -9.23 -0.93 -1.29
N GLY A 299 -8.32 -1.77 -1.77
CA GLY A 299 -7.25 -1.35 -2.66
C GLY A 299 -7.73 -0.73 -3.97
N ILE A 300 -8.88 -1.13 -4.48
CA ILE A 300 -9.48 -0.49 -5.68
C ILE A 300 -9.98 0.91 -5.32
N ALA A 301 -10.76 1.04 -4.25
CA ALA A 301 -11.33 2.32 -3.83
C ALA A 301 -10.25 3.36 -3.47
N VAL A 302 -9.20 2.95 -2.75
CA VAL A 302 -8.09 3.84 -2.41
C VAL A 302 -7.31 4.27 -3.65
N ARG A 303 -7.06 3.38 -4.61
CA ARG A 303 -6.40 3.75 -5.87
C ARG A 303 -7.27 4.67 -6.72
N MET A 304 -8.59 4.46 -6.75
CA MET A 304 -9.52 5.41 -7.38
C MET A 304 -9.40 6.80 -6.74
N ALA A 305 -9.40 6.88 -5.40
CA ALA A 305 -9.26 8.15 -4.70
C ALA A 305 -7.94 8.85 -5.05
N VAL A 306 -6.84 8.13 -5.08
CA VAL A 306 -5.51 8.67 -5.41
C VAL A 306 -5.49 9.17 -6.87
N LEU A 307 -5.92 8.36 -7.83
CA LEU A 307 -5.93 8.76 -9.24
C LEU A 307 -6.83 9.98 -9.46
N PHE A 308 -8.00 10.00 -8.86
CA PHE A 308 -8.96 11.10 -8.95
C PHE A 308 -8.40 12.40 -8.38
N LEU A 309 -7.89 12.38 -7.15
CA LEU A 309 -7.34 13.55 -6.47
C LEU A 309 -6.10 14.10 -7.19
N CYS A 310 -5.15 13.25 -7.58
CA CYS A 310 -3.94 13.68 -8.29
C CYS A 310 -4.21 14.18 -9.71
N ALA A 311 -5.35 13.83 -10.30
CA ALA A 311 -5.82 14.40 -11.57
C ALA A 311 -6.58 15.73 -11.39
N GLY A 312 -6.65 16.29 -10.17
CA GLY A 312 -7.35 17.55 -9.87
C GLY A 312 -8.84 17.36 -9.58
N GLY A 313 -9.30 16.14 -9.35
CA GLY A 313 -10.68 15.85 -8.98
C GLY A 313 -11.07 16.45 -7.61
N ARG A 314 -12.29 16.94 -7.52
CA ARG A 314 -12.84 17.55 -6.30
C ARG A 314 -13.82 16.59 -5.62
N PRO A 315 -13.61 16.22 -4.34
CA PRO A 315 -14.50 15.28 -3.63
C PRO A 315 -15.99 15.70 -3.62
N GLU A 316 -16.27 17.01 -3.64
CA GLU A 316 -17.64 17.54 -3.67
C GLU A 316 -18.38 17.08 -4.94
N ALA A 317 -17.68 16.90 -6.04
CA ALA A 317 -18.29 16.43 -7.30
C ALA A 317 -18.75 14.96 -7.19
N ILE A 318 -18.16 14.17 -6.28
CA ILE A 318 -18.57 12.79 -6.02
C ILE A 318 -19.89 12.78 -5.24
N ALA A 319 -20.05 13.68 -4.27
CA ALA A 319 -21.25 13.79 -3.46
C ALA A 319 -22.49 14.29 -4.28
N ALA A 320 -22.26 15.08 -5.31
CA ALA A 320 -23.33 15.59 -6.19
C ALA A 320 -23.81 14.56 -7.23
N ALA A 321 -23.08 13.45 -7.41
CA ALA A 321 -23.41 12.38 -8.35
C ALA A 321 -24.21 11.22 -7.70
N ASN A 322 -24.49 11.30 -6.39
CA ASN A 322 -25.36 10.43 -5.62
C ASN A 322 -26.76 11.08 -5.46
#